data_ea9b5578e49411621123ef84878de72c
#
_entry.id   ea9b5578e49411621123ef84878de72c
#
_cell.length_a   1.000
_cell.length_b   1.000
_cell.length_c   1.000
_cell.angle_alpha   90.00
_cell.angle_beta   90.00
_cell.angle_gamma   90.00
#
_symmetry.space_group_name_H-M   'P 1'
#
loop_
_entity.id
_entity.type
_entity.pdbx_description
1 polymer ?
#
loop_
_entity_poly.entity_id
_entity_poly.type
_entity_poly.pdbx_seq_one_letter_code
_entity_poly.pdbx_strand_id
1 'polypeptide(L)'
;LRTPEGRTEVRRLIDEAEGLAADRRDVGVEQSPGDKAYDNPVFGMQATGGSSSVRDAWEPMRLAGATARAMLVQAAAGQWGVPASECSVASGVVSHSASGRKAGFGELAKAAALLTPPQDVVLKSPENFRLIGKQVPRTDIPDKTNGRAVFGIDVRVPDMLYAAIRHCPVFGGTVKSYDATAVGTVPGVKHIFQIGKNAVVVVATNTWRARMAMDKVAIQWNEGLDADLSSAVVSAQLRRDFELGFSSSFRDVGNAEKVVEQSDRKVVAEYEVPFLAHAAMEPINCVAQVKAGKVTVWNSTQVPSFARQKAAKV
;
A
#
# COMPACT_ATOMS: atom_id res chain seq x y z
N LEU A 1 -9.52 2.00 -6.43
CA LEU A 1 -8.61 1.59 -7.52
C LEU A 1 -7.37 2.43 -7.65
N ARG A 2 -7.19 3.43 -6.83
CA ARG A 2 -6.13 4.43 -7.05
C ARG A 2 -5.08 4.44 -5.94
N THR A 3 -5.21 3.61 -4.92
CA THR A 3 -4.11 3.40 -3.98
C THR A 3 -3.22 2.27 -4.47
N PRO A 4 -1.90 2.39 -4.38
CA PRO A 4 -0.95 1.33 -4.73
C PRO A 4 -1.26 0.01 -4.02
N GLU A 5 -1.66 0.07 -2.74
CA GLU A 5 -2.01 -1.08 -1.91
C GLU A 5 -3.17 -1.89 -2.51
N GLY A 6 -4.24 -1.22 -2.91
CA GLY A 6 -5.40 -1.91 -3.48
C GLY A 6 -5.13 -2.64 -4.79
N ARG A 7 -4.17 -2.19 -5.61
CA ARG A 7 -3.76 -2.92 -6.83
C ARG A 7 -2.92 -4.14 -6.51
N THR A 8 -2.03 -4.01 -5.55
CA THR A 8 -1.13 -5.07 -5.12
C THR A 8 -1.91 -6.23 -4.54
N GLU A 9 -2.87 -5.95 -3.68
CA GLU A 9 -3.70 -6.96 -3.03
C GLU A 9 -4.54 -7.76 -4.02
N VAL A 10 -5.22 -7.08 -4.94
CA VAL A 10 -5.98 -7.75 -6.01
C VAL A 10 -5.08 -8.66 -6.86
N ARG A 11 -3.85 -8.24 -7.16
CA ARG A 11 -2.92 -9.06 -7.93
C ARG A 11 -2.52 -10.32 -7.18
N ARG A 12 -2.21 -10.23 -5.89
CA ARG A 12 -1.90 -11.38 -5.04
C ARG A 12 -3.02 -12.40 -5.02
N LEU A 13 -4.27 -11.93 -4.87
CA LEU A 13 -5.45 -12.79 -4.91
C LEU A 13 -5.65 -13.51 -6.22
N ILE A 14 -5.39 -12.83 -7.34
CA ILE A 14 -5.48 -13.44 -8.66
C ILE A 14 -4.43 -14.54 -8.80
N ASP A 15 -3.21 -14.30 -8.36
CA ASP A 15 -2.11 -15.25 -8.44
C ASP A 15 -2.39 -16.49 -7.56
N GLU A 16 -2.91 -16.30 -6.36
CA GLU A 16 -3.30 -17.40 -5.45
C GLU A 16 -4.52 -18.18 -5.99
N ALA A 17 -5.59 -17.47 -6.37
CA ALA A 17 -6.79 -18.10 -6.93
C ALA A 17 -6.48 -18.87 -8.23
N GLU A 18 -5.57 -18.37 -9.08
CA GLU A 18 -5.09 -19.08 -10.25
C GLU A 18 -4.39 -20.39 -9.86
N GLY A 19 -3.48 -20.34 -8.91
CA GLY A 19 -2.76 -21.50 -8.38
C GLY A 19 -3.72 -22.55 -7.81
N LEU A 20 -4.66 -22.11 -7.00
CA LEU A 20 -5.66 -22.94 -6.34
C LEU A 20 -6.73 -23.49 -7.32
N ALA A 21 -6.92 -22.88 -8.48
CA ALA A 21 -8.03 -23.12 -9.41
C ALA A 21 -9.42 -22.86 -8.79
N ALA A 22 -9.50 -21.90 -7.86
CA ALA A 22 -10.73 -21.42 -7.26
C ALA A 22 -11.46 -20.42 -8.17
N ASP A 23 -12.75 -20.17 -7.89
CA ASP A 23 -13.44 -19.01 -8.42
C ASP A 23 -13.01 -17.77 -7.62
N ARG A 24 -12.69 -16.69 -8.32
CA ARG A 24 -12.30 -15.41 -7.67
C ARG A 24 -13.34 -14.91 -6.66
N ARG A 25 -14.62 -15.19 -6.89
CA ARG A 25 -15.73 -14.75 -6.02
C ARG A 25 -15.73 -15.46 -4.66
N ASP A 26 -15.06 -16.59 -4.56
CA ASP A 26 -14.96 -17.40 -3.36
C ASP A 26 -13.69 -17.08 -2.55
N VAL A 27 -12.87 -16.13 -3.03
CA VAL A 27 -11.63 -15.70 -2.35
C VAL A 27 -11.92 -14.44 -1.56
N GLY A 28 -11.78 -14.52 -0.23
CA GLY A 28 -11.87 -13.38 0.68
C GLY A 28 -10.55 -12.64 0.79
N VAL A 29 -10.63 -11.35 1.10
CA VAL A 29 -9.47 -10.48 1.34
C VAL A 29 -9.54 -9.99 2.77
N GLU A 30 -8.46 -10.17 3.51
CA GLU A 30 -8.30 -9.63 4.85
C GLU A 30 -7.01 -8.82 4.92
N GLN A 31 -7.07 -7.64 5.56
CA GLN A 31 -5.90 -6.81 5.76
C GLN A 31 -4.96 -7.48 6.77
N SER A 32 -3.71 -7.67 6.39
CA SER A 32 -2.71 -8.28 7.30
C SER A 32 -2.48 -7.41 8.53
N PRO A 33 -2.36 -8.01 9.72
CA PRO A 33 -1.93 -7.30 10.92
C PRO A 33 -0.47 -6.87 10.82
N GLY A 34 -0.04 -6.00 11.74
CA GLY A 34 1.35 -5.53 11.83
C GLY A 34 2.28 -6.61 12.41
N ASP A 35 2.54 -7.68 11.67
CA ASP A 35 3.38 -8.80 12.07
C ASP A 35 4.51 -9.07 11.07
N LYS A 36 5.65 -9.55 11.58
CA LYS A 36 6.84 -9.87 10.76
C LYS A 36 6.58 -10.95 9.70
N ALA A 37 5.60 -11.82 9.92
CA ALA A 37 5.20 -12.84 8.94
C ALA A 37 4.75 -12.25 7.61
N TYR A 38 4.36 -10.97 7.60
CA TYR A 38 3.90 -10.23 6.42
C TYR A 38 4.92 -9.20 5.92
N ASP A 39 6.16 -9.26 6.39
CA ASP A 39 7.20 -8.35 5.92
C ASP A 39 7.49 -8.58 4.44
N ASN A 40 7.65 -7.48 3.72
CA ASN A 40 8.12 -7.53 2.34
C ASN A 40 9.61 -7.89 2.34
N PRO A 41 10.04 -8.97 1.66
CA PRO A 41 11.41 -9.45 1.70
C PRO A 41 12.43 -8.42 1.21
N VAL A 42 12.05 -7.55 0.27
CA VAL A 42 12.94 -6.49 -0.27
C VAL A 42 13.25 -5.42 0.77
N PHE A 43 12.27 -5.08 1.61
CA PHE A 43 12.40 -4.01 2.60
C PHE A 43 12.70 -4.52 4.01
N GLY A 44 12.53 -5.81 4.29
CA GLY A 44 12.63 -6.38 5.65
C GLY A 44 11.59 -5.81 6.61
N MET A 45 10.47 -5.30 6.09
CA MET A 45 9.36 -4.72 6.84
C MET A 45 8.07 -4.71 6.00
N GLN A 46 6.92 -4.52 6.64
CA GLN A 46 5.68 -4.29 5.90
C GLN A 46 5.73 -2.93 5.21
N ALA A 47 5.97 -2.96 3.92
CA ALA A 47 6.06 -1.77 3.07
C ALA A 47 5.61 -2.09 1.64
N THR A 48 5.02 -1.10 0.98
CA THR A 48 4.62 -1.15 -0.42
C THR A 48 5.33 -0.04 -1.18
N GLY A 49 6.19 -0.41 -2.12
CA GLY A 49 6.92 0.54 -2.96
C GLY A 49 7.64 -0.15 -4.10
N GLY A 50 7.96 0.56 -5.18
CA GLY A 50 8.69 0.04 -6.32
C GLY A 50 8.07 -1.20 -6.99
N SER A 51 6.76 -1.40 -6.84
CA SER A 51 6.03 -2.61 -7.27
C SER A 51 6.55 -3.92 -6.66
N SER A 52 7.37 -3.86 -5.61
CA SER A 52 7.96 -5.03 -4.95
C SER A 52 6.90 -6.00 -4.46
N SER A 53 5.82 -5.51 -3.85
CA SER A 53 4.72 -6.34 -3.36
C SER A 53 4.04 -7.19 -4.45
N VAL A 54 4.00 -6.72 -5.71
CA VAL A 54 3.47 -7.51 -6.83
C VAL A 54 4.53 -8.48 -7.33
N ARG A 55 5.74 -8.01 -7.54
CA ARG A 55 6.85 -8.81 -8.09
C ARG A 55 7.23 -9.95 -7.16
N ASP A 56 7.33 -9.67 -5.86
CA ASP A 56 7.76 -10.64 -4.86
C ASP A 56 6.65 -11.61 -4.46
N ALA A 57 5.38 -11.25 -4.66
CA ALA A 57 4.25 -12.15 -4.43
C ALA A 57 3.98 -13.13 -5.58
N TRP A 58 4.57 -12.89 -6.75
CA TRP A 58 4.30 -13.68 -7.97
C TRP A 58 4.45 -15.18 -7.78
N GLU A 59 5.60 -15.61 -7.32
CA GLU A 59 5.88 -17.03 -7.11
C GLU A 59 5.28 -17.57 -5.81
N PRO A 60 5.46 -16.90 -4.65
CA PRO A 60 4.91 -17.39 -3.38
C PRO A 60 3.40 -17.57 -3.38
N MET A 61 2.63 -16.65 -3.97
CA MET A 61 1.16 -16.77 -4.00
C MET A 61 0.70 -17.91 -4.91
N ARG A 62 1.32 -18.05 -6.07
CA ARG A 62 1.05 -19.16 -6.97
C ARG A 62 1.40 -20.50 -6.34
N LEU A 63 2.52 -20.56 -5.63
CA LEU A 63 2.97 -21.76 -4.92
C LEU A 63 2.00 -22.11 -3.78
N ALA A 64 1.59 -21.14 -2.97
CA ALA A 64 0.61 -21.34 -1.91
C ALA A 64 -0.70 -21.92 -2.45
N GLY A 65 -1.25 -21.32 -3.50
CA GLY A 65 -2.46 -21.80 -4.15
C GLY A 65 -2.31 -23.20 -4.78
N ALA A 66 -1.17 -23.48 -5.42
CA ALA A 66 -0.90 -24.78 -6.00
C ALA A 66 -0.71 -25.88 -4.94
N THR A 67 -0.05 -25.55 -3.82
CA THR A 67 0.12 -26.47 -2.68
C THR A 67 -1.23 -26.81 -2.06
N ALA A 68 -2.06 -25.82 -1.79
CA ALA A 68 -3.41 -26.05 -1.28
C ALA A 68 -4.26 -26.89 -2.23
N ARG A 69 -4.18 -26.64 -3.53
CA ARG A 69 -4.85 -27.47 -4.55
C ARG A 69 -4.38 -28.91 -4.51
N ALA A 70 -3.07 -29.16 -4.42
CA ALA A 70 -2.52 -30.51 -4.37
C ALA A 70 -3.02 -31.25 -3.12
N MET A 71 -3.04 -30.61 -1.97
CA MET A 71 -3.57 -31.18 -0.73
C MET A 71 -5.06 -31.51 -0.81
N LEU A 72 -5.87 -30.64 -1.40
CA LEU A 72 -7.30 -30.87 -1.61
C LEU A 72 -7.56 -32.06 -2.58
N VAL A 73 -6.78 -32.14 -3.65
CA VAL A 73 -6.83 -33.29 -4.57
C VAL A 73 -6.43 -34.59 -3.87
N GLN A 74 -5.38 -34.56 -3.07
CA GLN A 74 -4.93 -35.72 -2.31
C GLN A 74 -5.97 -36.17 -1.28
N ALA A 75 -6.63 -35.22 -0.59
CA ALA A 75 -7.72 -35.52 0.34
C ALA A 75 -8.92 -36.19 -0.37
N ALA A 76 -9.32 -35.67 -1.53
CA ALA A 76 -10.41 -36.26 -2.33
C ALA A 76 -10.04 -37.67 -2.83
N ALA A 77 -8.83 -37.80 -3.37
CA ALA A 77 -8.31 -39.11 -3.86
C ALA A 77 -8.28 -40.16 -2.75
N GLY A 78 -7.81 -39.78 -1.55
CA GLY A 78 -7.82 -40.67 -0.37
C GLY A 78 -9.24 -41.08 0.07
N GLN A 79 -10.18 -40.13 0.12
CA GLN A 79 -11.58 -40.43 0.45
C GLN A 79 -12.27 -41.32 -0.58
N TRP A 80 -11.88 -41.19 -1.84
CA TRP A 80 -12.52 -41.94 -2.94
C TRP A 80 -11.82 -43.26 -3.27
N GLY A 81 -10.62 -43.48 -2.74
CA GLY A 81 -9.81 -44.65 -3.03
C GLY A 81 -9.33 -44.70 -4.50
N VAL A 82 -8.99 -43.55 -5.07
CA VAL A 82 -8.56 -43.38 -6.46
C VAL A 82 -7.20 -42.68 -6.53
N PRO A 83 -6.44 -42.84 -7.62
CA PRO A 83 -5.21 -42.09 -7.83
C PRO A 83 -5.46 -40.56 -7.91
N ALA A 84 -4.63 -39.74 -7.27
CA ALA A 84 -4.71 -38.29 -7.35
C ALA A 84 -4.56 -37.78 -8.81
N SER A 85 -3.80 -38.49 -9.64
CA SER A 85 -3.61 -38.17 -11.06
C SER A 85 -4.87 -38.27 -11.92
N GLU A 86 -5.90 -39.00 -11.46
CA GLU A 86 -7.18 -39.14 -12.15
C GLU A 86 -8.18 -38.04 -11.71
N CYS A 87 -7.80 -37.23 -10.71
CA CYS A 87 -8.61 -36.13 -10.22
C CYS A 87 -8.27 -34.82 -10.95
N SER A 88 -9.29 -34.07 -11.28
CA SER A 88 -9.19 -32.72 -11.87
C SER A 88 -9.81 -31.68 -10.99
N VAL A 89 -9.37 -30.39 -11.15
CA VAL A 89 -9.89 -29.28 -10.37
C VAL A 89 -10.35 -28.17 -11.29
N ALA A 90 -11.55 -27.69 -11.06
CA ALA A 90 -12.07 -26.50 -11.72
C ALA A 90 -13.04 -25.75 -10.79
N SER A 91 -12.88 -24.43 -10.71
CA SER A 91 -13.79 -23.51 -9.99
C SER A 91 -14.12 -23.98 -8.56
N GLY A 92 -13.09 -24.37 -7.79
CA GLY A 92 -13.26 -24.77 -6.38
C GLY A 92 -13.82 -26.18 -6.17
N VAL A 93 -13.90 -27.00 -7.21
CA VAL A 93 -14.42 -28.38 -7.16
C VAL A 93 -13.38 -29.37 -7.65
N VAL A 94 -13.10 -30.40 -6.85
CA VAL A 94 -12.35 -31.58 -7.26
C VAL A 94 -13.31 -32.60 -7.88
N SER A 95 -12.93 -33.20 -9.00
CA SER A 95 -13.76 -34.17 -9.75
C SER A 95 -12.93 -35.38 -10.17
N HIS A 96 -13.51 -36.56 -10.10
CA HIS A 96 -12.99 -37.81 -10.66
C HIS A 96 -13.95 -38.31 -11.73
N SER A 97 -13.57 -38.17 -13.01
CA SER A 97 -14.46 -38.39 -14.15
C SER A 97 -14.92 -39.84 -14.26
N ALA A 98 -14.07 -40.82 -13.99
CA ALA A 98 -14.39 -42.23 -14.13
C ALA A 98 -15.49 -42.72 -13.16
N SER A 99 -15.55 -42.15 -11.93
CA SER A 99 -16.59 -42.50 -10.96
C SER A 99 -17.72 -41.46 -10.87
N GLY A 100 -17.60 -40.31 -11.56
CA GLY A 100 -18.57 -39.22 -11.49
C GLY A 100 -18.57 -38.46 -10.16
N ARG A 101 -17.65 -38.77 -9.21
CA ARG A 101 -17.57 -38.14 -7.89
C ARG A 101 -17.07 -36.71 -8.00
N LYS A 102 -17.64 -35.85 -7.15
CA LYS A 102 -17.24 -34.44 -7.02
C LYS A 102 -17.31 -34.03 -5.56
N ALA A 103 -16.40 -33.13 -5.16
CA ALA A 103 -16.44 -32.50 -3.85
C ALA A 103 -15.92 -31.05 -3.93
N GLY A 104 -16.58 -30.15 -3.24
CA GLY A 104 -16.14 -28.76 -3.10
C GLY A 104 -14.94 -28.64 -2.16
N PHE A 105 -14.17 -27.58 -2.30
CA PHE A 105 -13.01 -27.32 -1.42
C PHE A 105 -13.39 -27.27 0.05
N GLY A 106 -14.53 -26.66 0.40
CA GLY A 106 -15.02 -26.60 1.77
C GLY A 106 -15.25 -27.97 2.40
N GLU A 107 -15.73 -28.95 1.61
CA GLU A 107 -15.96 -30.33 2.07
C GLU A 107 -14.64 -31.06 2.34
N LEU A 108 -13.60 -30.73 1.57
CA LEU A 108 -12.28 -31.38 1.62
C LEU A 108 -11.31 -30.70 2.59
N ALA A 109 -11.55 -29.44 2.94
CA ALA A 109 -10.61 -28.60 3.67
C ALA A 109 -10.14 -29.24 4.99
N LYS A 110 -11.06 -29.84 5.77
CA LYS A 110 -10.74 -30.49 7.05
C LYS A 110 -9.81 -31.70 6.85
N ALA A 111 -10.04 -32.50 5.84
CA ALA A 111 -9.19 -33.65 5.54
C ALA A 111 -7.84 -33.21 4.95
N ALA A 112 -7.85 -32.22 4.08
CA ALA A 112 -6.64 -31.65 3.48
C ALA A 112 -5.72 -31.06 4.55
N ALA A 113 -6.26 -30.37 5.56
CA ALA A 113 -5.47 -29.76 6.65
C ALA A 113 -4.70 -30.77 7.51
N LEU A 114 -5.03 -32.04 7.44
CA LEU A 114 -4.30 -33.12 8.14
C LEU A 114 -3.14 -33.68 7.33
N LEU A 115 -3.02 -33.33 6.08
CA LEU A 115 -1.96 -33.79 5.18
C LEU A 115 -0.69 -32.94 5.34
N THR A 116 0.46 -33.58 5.11
CA THR A 116 1.73 -32.85 5.02
C THR A 116 1.78 -32.12 3.66
N PRO A 117 2.07 -30.81 3.64
CA PRO A 117 2.22 -30.08 2.40
C PRO A 117 3.31 -30.68 1.50
N PRO A 118 3.04 -30.93 0.22
CA PRO A 118 4.03 -31.45 -0.70
C PRO A 118 5.15 -30.41 -0.94
N GLN A 119 6.40 -30.87 -1.03
CA GLN A 119 7.56 -30.00 -1.26
C GLN A 119 7.67 -29.59 -2.74
N ASP A 120 7.34 -30.50 -3.65
CA ASP A 120 7.47 -30.30 -5.09
C ASP A 120 6.07 -30.14 -5.71
N VAL A 121 5.68 -28.88 -5.94
CA VAL A 121 4.39 -28.57 -6.54
C VAL A 121 4.61 -27.93 -7.91
N VAL A 122 3.96 -28.50 -8.92
CA VAL A 122 4.01 -27.95 -10.27
C VAL A 122 3.05 -26.78 -10.41
N LEU A 123 3.60 -25.61 -10.74
CA LEU A 123 2.82 -24.43 -11.05
C LEU A 123 2.16 -24.55 -12.42
N LYS A 124 0.99 -23.93 -12.59
CA LYS A 124 0.38 -23.82 -13.92
C LYS A 124 1.30 -23.04 -14.86
N SER A 125 1.43 -23.52 -16.07
CA SER A 125 2.10 -22.80 -17.15
C SER A 125 1.19 -21.68 -17.72
N PRO A 126 1.79 -20.63 -18.33
CA PRO A 126 1.05 -19.44 -18.78
C PRO A 126 -0.12 -19.73 -19.72
N GLU A 127 0.00 -20.73 -20.58
CA GLU A 127 -1.06 -21.17 -21.51
C GLU A 127 -2.31 -21.69 -20.81
N ASN A 128 -2.15 -22.15 -19.56
CA ASN A 128 -3.24 -22.69 -18.73
C ASN A 128 -3.84 -21.64 -17.76
N PHE A 129 -3.42 -20.38 -17.87
CA PHE A 129 -3.96 -19.32 -17.01
C PHE A 129 -5.41 -18.98 -17.37
N ARG A 130 -6.24 -18.92 -16.34
CA ARG A 130 -7.68 -18.59 -16.44
C ARG A 130 -8.01 -17.20 -15.94
N LEU A 131 -7.26 -16.71 -14.95
CA LEU A 131 -7.45 -15.41 -14.31
C LEU A 131 -6.30 -14.46 -14.64
N ILE A 132 -5.05 -14.93 -14.56
CA ILE A 132 -3.86 -14.13 -14.84
C ILE A 132 -3.87 -13.71 -16.31
N GLY A 133 -3.61 -12.43 -16.56
CA GLY A 133 -3.63 -11.84 -17.90
C GLY A 133 -5.04 -11.53 -18.43
N LYS A 134 -6.09 -11.76 -17.66
CA LYS A 134 -7.47 -11.43 -18.02
C LYS A 134 -7.93 -10.14 -17.32
N GLN A 135 -8.94 -9.50 -17.88
CA GLN A 135 -9.62 -8.39 -17.23
C GLN A 135 -10.55 -8.94 -16.13
N VAL A 136 -10.07 -8.88 -14.89
CA VAL A 136 -10.80 -9.38 -13.72
C VAL A 136 -11.26 -8.18 -12.90
N PRO A 137 -12.57 -8.01 -12.62
CA PRO A 137 -13.07 -6.95 -11.74
C PRO A 137 -12.53 -7.09 -10.33
N ARG A 138 -12.27 -5.99 -9.65
CA ARG A 138 -11.85 -5.99 -8.24
C ARG A 138 -13.01 -6.33 -7.31
N THR A 139 -12.73 -7.03 -6.22
CA THR A 139 -13.72 -7.43 -5.20
C THR A 139 -14.15 -6.26 -4.31
N ASP A 140 -13.29 -5.25 -4.12
CA ASP A 140 -13.50 -4.12 -3.22
C ASP A 140 -14.23 -2.92 -3.88
N ILE A 141 -14.45 -2.93 -5.19
CA ILE A 141 -15.15 -1.83 -5.89
C ILE A 141 -16.57 -1.61 -5.38
N PRO A 142 -17.41 -2.66 -5.19
CA PRO A 142 -18.79 -2.44 -4.74
C PRO A 142 -18.86 -1.63 -3.45
N ASP A 143 -18.03 -1.93 -2.46
CA ASP A 143 -18.03 -1.22 -1.19
C ASP A 143 -17.52 0.22 -1.32
N LYS A 144 -16.54 0.43 -2.19
CA LYS A 144 -15.99 1.78 -2.47
C LYS A 144 -16.92 2.68 -3.27
N THR A 145 -17.90 2.12 -3.97
CA THR A 145 -18.84 2.88 -4.81
C THR A 145 -20.22 3.08 -4.19
N ASN A 146 -20.53 2.33 -3.14
CA ASN A 146 -21.83 2.40 -2.45
C ASN A 146 -21.76 3.01 -1.04
N GLY A 147 -20.59 3.52 -0.62
CA GLY A 147 -20.38 4.16 0.67
C GLY A 147 -20.18 3.20 1.85
N ARG A 148 -20.00 1.90 1.63
CA ARG A 148 -19.73 0.93 2.71
C ARG A 148 -18.27 0.83 3.09
N ALA A 149 -17.35 1.19 2.20
CA ALA A 149 -15.93 1.19 2.51
C ALA A 149 -15.63 2.23 3.59
N VAL A 150 -14.87 1.82 4.61
CA VAL A 150 -14.41 2.68 5.71
C VAL A 150 -12.97 3.06 5.47
N PHE A 151 -12.70 4.37 5.40
CA PHE A 151 -11.37 4.94 5.25
C PHE A 151 -10.88 5.52 6.58
N GLY A 152 -9.61 5.91 6.66
CA GLY A 152 -9.05 6.52 7.88
C GLY A 152 -9.84 7.74 8.34
N ILE A 153 -10.29 8.59 7.41
CA ILE A 153 -11.09 9.77 7.70
C ILE A 153 -12.49 9.45 8.26
N ASP A 154 -13.00 8.24 8.04
CA ASP A 154 -14.32 7.81 8.52
C ASP A 154 -14.28 7.20 9.93
N VAL A 155 -13.08 6.90 10.43
CA VAL A 155 -12.93 6.31 11.75
C VAL A 155 -13.48 7.23 12.84
N ARG A 156 -14.32 6.69 13.71
CA ARG A 156 -14.88 7.39 14.87
C ARG A 156 -14.69 6.54 16.12
N VAL A 157 -14.18 7.17 17.17
CA VAL A 157 -14.07 6.58 18.50
C VAL A 157 -14.86 7.42 19.51
N PRO A 158 -15.39 6.85 20.59
CA PRO A 158 -16.07 7.61 21.63
C PRO A 158 -15.20 8.76 22.16
N ASP A 159 -15.83 9.91 22.41
CA ASP A 159 -15.19 11.11 22.97
C ASP A 159 -14.03 11.67 22.12
N MET A 160 -14.01 11.38 20.81
CA MET A 160 -12.98 11.83 19.89
C MET A 160 -12.92 13.35 19.81
N LEU A 161 -11.72 13.91 19.91
CA LEU A 161 -11.40 15.29 19.57
C LEU A 161 -10.77 15.35 18.17
N TYR A 162 -10.80 16.54 17.58
CA TYR A 162 -10.34 16.77 16.22
C TYR A 162 -9.22 17.79 16.21
N ALA A 163 -8.15 17.50 15.52
CA ALA A 163 -6.99 18.37 15.41
C ALA A 163 -6.84 18.96 14.02
N ALA A 164 -6.56 20.24 13.92
CA ALA A 164 -6.01 20.89 12.73
C ALA A 164 -4.53 21.19 12.97
N ILE A 165 -3.70 20.86 11.99
CA ILE A 165 -2.24 21.06 12.06
C ILE A 165 -1.85 22.03 10.96
N ARG A 166 -1.00 23.02 11.29
CA ARG A 166 -0.37 23.92 10.32
C ARG A 166 1.13 23.79 10.43
N HIS A 167 1.75 23.29 9.39
CA HIS A 167 3.20 23.22 9.25
C HIS A 167 3.77 24.49 8.65
N CYS A 168 5.07 24.75 8.88
CA CYS A 168 5.78 25.76 8.12
C CYS A 168 5.65 25.45 6.61
N PRO A 169 5.29 26.43 5.79
CA PRO A 169 5.13 26.22 4.34
C PRO A 169 6.47 25.98 3.62
N VAL A 170 7.59 26.34 4.25
CA VAL A 170 8.93 26.14 3.70
C VAL A 170 9.56 24.89 4.30
N PHE A 171 10.18 24.06 3.45
CA PHE A 171 10.93 22.88 3.90
C PHE A 171 12.07 23.27 4.82
N GLY A 172 12.25 22.52 5.91
CA GLY A 172 13.26 22.84 6.93
C GLY A 172 12.92 24.02 7.85
N GLY A 173 11.89 24.80 7.53
CA GLY A 173 11.45 25.92 8.33
C GLY A 173 10.86 25.52 9.70
N THR A 174 10.86 26.46 10.64
CA THR A 174 10.44 26.23 12.04
C THR A 174 9.48 27.30 12.52
N VAL A 175 8.73 26.99 13.58
CA VAL A 175 7.92 27.97 14.30
C VAL A 175 8.86 28.93 15.07
N LYS A 176 8.80 30.22 14.78
CA LYS A 176 9.46 31.26 15.53
C LYS A 176 8.65 31.66 16.77
N SER A 177 7.36 31.91 16.57
CA SER A 177 6.40 32.20 17.62
C SER A 177 4.96 31.97 17.09
N TYR A 178 3.98 31.86 17.97
CA TYR A 178 2.57 31.93 17.59
C TYR A 178 1.77 32.69 18.66
N ASP A 179 0.74 33.40 18.21
CA ASP A 179 -0.25 34.04 19.07
C ASP A 179 -1.62 33.37 18.87
N ALA A 180 -2.16 32.83 19.94
CA ALA A 180 -3.44 32.15 19.99
C ALA A 180 -4.52 32.94 20.74
N THR A 181 -4.29 34.21 21.09
CA THR A 181 -5.21 35.03 21.87
C THR A 181 -6.61 35.08 21.22
N ALA A 182 -6.69 35.25 19.91
CA ALA A 182 -7.94 35.29 19.17
C ALA A 182 -8.68 33.94 19.12
N VAL A 183 -8.00 32.86 19.44
CA VAL A 183 -8.55 31.49 19.37
C VAL A 183 -9.32 31.11 20.65
N GLY A 184 -8.95 31.69 21.79
CA GLY A 184 -9.62 31.45 23.07
C GLY A 184 -11.12 31.78 23.07
N THR A 185 -11.58 32.58 22.11
CA THR A 185 -12.99 32.94 21.93
C THR A 185 -13.77 31.97 21.04
N VAL A 186 -13.13 30.99 20.41
CA VAL A 186 -13.80 30.03 19.52
C VAL A 186 -14.42 28.90 20.35
N PRO A 187 -15.77 28.75 20.33
CA PRO A 187 -16.42 27.71 21.13
C PRO A 187 -15.95 26.30 20.75
N GLY A 188 -15.65 25.49 21.76
CA GLY A 188 -15.29 24.08 21.58
C GLY A 188 -13.80 23.81 21.27
N VAL A 189 -12.96 24.83 21.25
CA VAL A 189 -11.50 24.65 21.28
C VAL A 189 -11.10 24.10 22.66
N LYS A 190 -10.20 23.12 22.68
CA LYS A 190 -9.74 22.46 23.88
C LYS A 190 -8.26 22.68 24.15
N HIS A 191 -7.41 22.60 23.11
CA HIS A 191 -5.97 22.76 23.26
C HIS A 191 -5.38 23.48 22.04
N ILE A 192 -4.29 24.22 22.29
CA ILE A 192 -3.44 24.81 21.27
C ILE A 192 -2.00 24.62 21.73
N PHE A 193 -1.17 24.05 20.87
CA PHE A 193 0.25 23.82 21.22
C PHE A 193 1.10 23.65 19.96
N GLN A 194 2.40 23.86 20.14
CA GLN A 194 3.38 23.53 19.11
C GLN A 194 3.73 22.05 19.18
N ILE A 195 3.80 21.39 18.01
CA ILE A 195 4.30 20.03 17.89
C ILE A 195 5.60 20.01 17.06
N GLY A 196 6.61 19.33 17.60
CA GLY A 196 7.92 19.35 16.98
C GLY A 196 8.49 20.79 16.91
N LYS A 197 9.30 21.06 15.88
CA LYS A 197 9.87 22.38 15.64
C LYS A 197 9.10 23.20 14.61
N ASN A 198 8.26 22.57 13.80
CA ASN A 198 7.77 23.13 12.54
C ASN A 198 6.24 23.17 12.39
N ALA A 199 5.48 22.90 13.45
CA ALA A 199 4.02 22.90 13.33
C ALA A 199 3.32 23.40 14.60
N VAL A 200 2.12 23.97 14.41
CA VAL A 200 1.17 24.33 15.47
C VAL A 200 -0.10 23.52 15.29
N VAL A 201 -0.71 23.10 16.39
CA VAL A 201 -1.91 22.26 16.46
C VAL A 201 -3.00 22.97 17.23
N VAL A 202 -4.21 22.94 16.71
CA VAL A 202 -5.44 23.30 17.43
C VAL A 202 -6.32 22.07 17.54
N VAL A 203 -6.76 21.75 18.75
CA VAL A 203 -7.65 20.65 19.07
C VAL A 203 -9.00 21.17 19.48
N ALA A 204 -10.08 20.66 18.86
CA ALA A 204 -11.44 21.08 19.14
C ALA A 204 -12.45 19.91 19.10
N THR A 205 -13.69 20.18 19.43
CA THR A 205 -14.78 19.19 19.50
C THR A 205 -15.28 18.70 18.14
N ASN A 206 -14.90 19.33 17.04
CA ASN A 206 -15.12 18.86 15.67
C ASN A 206 -14.11 19.50 14.70
N THR A 207 -14.01 18.92 13.50
CA THR A 207 -13.06 19.34 12.45
C THR A 207 -13.26 20.81 12.05
N TRP A 208 -14.50 21.26 11.90
CA TRP A 208 -14.80 22.64 11.51
C TRP A 208 -14.24 23.64 12.51
N ARG A 209 -14.52 23.43 13.80
CA ARG A 209 -14.02 24.30 14.87
C ARG A 209 -12.50 24.31 14.96
N ALA A 210 -11.88 23.15 14.80
CA ALA A 210 -10.42 23.06 14.80
C ALA A 210 -9.81 23.88 13.64
N ARG A 211 -10.36 23.78 12.43
CA ARG A 211 -9.89 24.52 11.26
C ARG A 211 -10.14 26.02 11.37
N MET A 212 -11.35 26.42 11.72
CA MET A 212 -11.69 27.85 11.89
C MET A 212 -10.86 28.52 12.98
N ALA A 213 -10.54 27.78 14.05
CA ALA A 213 -9.68 28.26 15.09
C ALA A 213 -8.22 28.36 14.61
N MET A 214 -7.72 27.36 13.87
CA MET A 214 -6.38 27.40 13.29
C MET A 214 -6.17 28.61 12.37
N ASP A 215 -7.19 29.02 11.63
CA ASP A 215 -7.13 30.21 10.74
C ASP A 215 -6.98 31.53 11.51
N LYS A 216 -7.29 31.53 12.80
CA LYS A 216 -7.11 32.70 13.69
C LYS A 216 -5.79 32.69 14.43
N VAL A 217 -5.01 31.61 14.38
CA VAL A 217 -3.68 31.57 14.99
C VAL A 217 -2.70 32.37 14.14
N ALA A 218 -2.11 33.42 14.70
CA ALA A 218 -1.05 34.15 14.05
C ALA A 218 0.29 33.43 14.29
N ILE A 219 0.85 32.81 13.25
CA ILE A 219 2.10 32.07 13.34
C ILE A 219 3.19 32.85 12.60
N GLN A 220 4.31 33.07 13.28
CA GLN A 220 5.54 33.58 12.69
C GLN A 220 6.49 32.40 12.42
N TRP A 221 6.98 32.32 11.21
CA TRP A 221 7.88 31.27 10.78
C TRP A 221 9.33 31.78 10.70
N ASN A 222 10.27 30.90 10.98
CA ASN A 222 11.64 31.00 10.55
C ASN A 222 11.79 30.05 9.35
N GLU A 223 11.85 30.63 8.16
CA GLU A 223 11.80 29.86 6.90
C GLU A 223 13.11 29.13 6.59
N GLY A 224 14.23 29.55 7.25
CA GLY A 224 15.49 28.84 7.14
C GLY A 224 16.19 29.06 5.79
N LEU A 225 17.00 28.07 5.39
CA LEU A 225 17.86 28.17 4.19
C LEU A 225 17.10 28.03 2.88
N ASP A 226 15.93 27.38 2.91
CA ASP A 226 15.14 27.08 1.72
C ASP A 226 14.04 28.12 1.43
N ALA A 227 14.13 29.31 2.07
CA ALA A 227 13.15 30.39 1.92
C ALA A 227 12.93 30.82 0.46
N ASP A 228 14.01 30.86 -0.31
CA ASP A 228 14.02 31.28 -1.72
C ASP A 228 13.89 30.10 -2.72
N LEU A 229 13.67 28.87 -2.21
CA LEU A 229 13.55 27.69 -3.09
C LEU A 229 12.31 27.82 -3.98
N SER A 230 12.54 27.75 -5.29
CA SER A 230 11.50 27.79 -6.30
C SER A 230 11.78 26.78 -7.41
N SER A 231 10.76 26.44 -8.20
CA SER A 231 10.94 25.56 -9.37
C SER A 231 12.03 26.09 -10.32
N ALA A 232 12.10 27.42 -10.50
CA ALA A 232 13.13 28.03 -11.35
C ALA A 232 14.56 27.84 -10.80
N VAL A 233 14.73 27.95 -9.47
CA VAL A 233 16.03 27.68 -8.81
C VAL A 233 16.42 26.22 -8.98
N VAL A 234 15.47 25.29 -8.78
CA VAL A 234 15.72 23.86 -8.94
C VAL A 234 16.07 23.52 -10.39
N SER A 235 15.30 24.01 -11.36
CA SER A 235 15.57 23.79 -12.79
C SER A 235 16.94 24.31 -13.22
N ALA A 236 17.30 25.53 -12.75
CA ALA A 236 18.62 26.09 -13.01
C ALA A 236 19.75 25.26 -12.38
N GLN A 237 19.54 24.71 -11.18
CA GLN A 237 20.52 23.82 -10.55
C GLN A 237 20.67 22.52 -11.33
N LEU A 238 19.55 21.86 -11.71
CA LEU A 238 19.59 20.63 -12.48
C LEU A 238 20.32 20.78 -13.84
N ARG A 239 20.13 21.91 -14.52
CA ARG A 239 20.88 22.21 -15.74
C ARG A 239 22.37 22.33 -15.49
N ARG A 240 22.78 23.07 -14.45
CA ARG A 240 24.21 23.17 -14.08
C ARG A 240 24.81 21.81 -13.73
N ASP A 241 24.09 20.99 -12.95
CA ASP A 241 24.54 19.66 -12.55
C ASP A 241 24.70 18.75 -13.77
N PHE A 242 23.80 18.87 -14.75
CA PHE A 242 23.90 18.13 -16.02
C PHE A 242 25.13 18.52 -16.84
N GLU A 243 25.49 19.81 -16.88
CA GLU A 243 26.69 20.33 -17.55
C GLU A 243 27.99 19.87 -16.87
N LEU A 244 27.98 19.68 -15.55
CA LEU A 244 29.14 19.19 -14.77
C LEU A 244 29.40 17.68 -14.98
N GLY A 245 28.47 16.95 -15.58
CA GLY A 245 28.55 15.50 -15.81
C GLY A 245 28.10 14.64 -14.63
N PHE A 246 28.26 13.34 -14.77
CA PHE A 246 27.73 12.36 -13.83
C PHE A 246 28.74 12.02 -12.73
N SER A 247 28.27 11.95 -11.49
CA SER A 247 29.07 11.49 -10.36
C SER A 247 29.15 9.96 -10.24
N SER A 248 28.17 9.23 -10.82
CA SER A 248 28.12 7.77 -10.84
C SER A 248 27.29 7.25 -12.01
N SER A 249 27.62 6.07 -12.52
CA SER A 249 26.83 5.39 -13.54
C SER A 249 25.85 4.43 -12.88
N PHE A 250 24.57 4.55 -13.21
CA PHE A 250 23.55 3.57 -12.81
C PHE A 250 23.55 2.33 -13.69
N ARG A 251 23.88 2.50 -14.97
CA ARG A 251 24.00 1.41 -15.95
C ARG A 251 25.01 1.80 -17.00
N ASP A 252 26.00 0.95 -17.21
CA ASP A 252 27.04 1.12 -18.21
C ASP A 252 27.06 -0.13 -19.10
N VAL A 253 26.53 -0.01 -20.31
CA VAL A 253 26.45 -1.09 -21.30
C VAL A 253 26.81 -0.55 -22.66
N GLY A 254 27.90 -1.03 -23.22
CA GLY A 254 28.43 -0.54 -24.52
C GLY A 254 29.12 0.81 -24.38
N ASN A 255 29.08 1.61 -25.45
CA ASN A 255 29.60 2.98 -25.47
C ASN A 255 28.62 3.90 -26.19
N ALA A 256 27.65 4.40 -25.41
CA ALA A 256 26.54 5.21 -25.91
C ALA A 256 27.06 6.56 -26.54
N GLU A 257 28.04 7.19 -25.90
CA GLU A 257 28.61 8.48 -26.37
C GLU A 257 29.20 8.31 -27.75
N LYS A 258 30.06 7.31 -27.94
CA LYS A 258 30.68 7.02 -29.25
C LYS A 258 29.62 6.71 -30.32
N VAL A 259 28.58 5.97 -29.99
CA VAL A 259 27.51 5.65 -30.93
C VAL A 259 26.76 6.92 -31.35
N VAL A 260 26.44 7.79 -30.40
CA VAL A 260 25.79 9.08 -30.68
C VAL A 260 26.69 9.98 -31.50
N GLU A 261 27.99 10.08 -31.18
CA GLU A 261 28.94 10.87 -31.94
C GLU A 261 29.05 10.44 -33.42
N GLN A 262 29.05 9.14 -33.64
CA GLN A 262 29.23 8.54 -35.00
C GLN A 262 27.92 8.41 -35.78
N SER A 263 26.77 8.77 -35.19
CA SER A 263 25.48 8.65 -35.88
C SER A 263 25.25 9.81 -36.84
N ASP A 264 24.84 9.49 -38.08
CA ASP A 264 24.48 10.47 -39.10
C ASP A 264 23.21 11.27 -38.76
N ARG A 265 22.31 10.68 -38.01
CA ARG A 265 21.06 11.31 -37.57
C ARG A 265 21.01 11.37 -36.05
N LYS A 266 20.93 12.58 -35.53
CA LYS A 266 20.84 12.85 -34.08
C LYS A 266 19.55 13.62 -33.78
N VAL A 267 18.85 13.23 -32.74
CA VAL A 267 17.74 14.00 -32.21
C VAL A 267 18.12 14.40 -30.77
N VAL A 268 18.12 15.71 -30.55
CA VAL A 268 18.40 16.28 -29.23
C VAL A 268 17.13 16.97 -28.74
N ALA A 269 16.70 16.65 -27.56
CA ALA A 269 15.51 17.25 -26.91
C ALA A 269 15.71 17.38 -25.42
N GLU A 270 15.24 18.49 -24.88
CA GLU A 270 15.16 18.72 -23.44
C GLU A 270 13.68 18.59 -22.99
N TYR A 271 13.44 17.85 -21.93
CA TYR A 271 12.11 17.68 -21.34
C TYR A 271 12.15 18.14 -19.90
N GLU A 272 11.24 19.03 -19.54
CA GLU A 272 11.07 19.51 -18.17
C GLU A 272 9.66 19.19 -17.68
N VAL A 273 9.55 18.63 -16.48
CA VAL A 273 8.29 18.33 -15.81
C VAL A 273 8.29 18.94 -14.41
N PRO A 274 7.15 19.50 -13.95
CA PRO A 274 7.08 20.09 -12.63
C PRO A 274 7.07 19.02 -11.54
N PHE A 275 7.55 19.39 -10.35
CA PHE A 275 7.29 18.63 -9.14
C PHE A 275 5.80 18.71 -8.78
N LEU A 276 5.15 17.56 -8.63
CA LEU A 276 3.72 17.48 -8.33
C LEU A 276 3.51 16.89 -6.94
N ALA A 277 2.56 17.46 -6.19
CA ALA A 277 2.04 16.81 -4.99
C ALA A 277 1.32 15.51 -5.37
N HIS A 278 1.44 14.47 -4.55
CA HIS A 278 0.75 13.18 -4.78
C HIS A 278 -0.77 13.33 -4.78
N ALA A 279 -1.30 14.34 -4.08
CA ALA A 279 -2.71 14.74 -4.03
C ALA A 279 -3.65 13.53 -3.88
N ALA A 280 -3.40 12.71 -2.86
CA ALA A 280 -4.25 11.57 -2.56
C ALA A 280 -5.71 12.02 -2.39
N MET A 281 -6.66 11.23 -2.91
CA MET A 281 -8.09 11.59 -2.84
C MET A 281 -8.61 11.63 -1.40
N GLU A 282 -8.13 10.72 -0.54
CA GLU A 282 -8.32 10.84 0.89
C GLU A 282 -7.26 11.82 1.42
N PRO A 283 -7.65 12.97 2.02
CA PRO A 283 -6.71 13.87 2.66
C PRO A 283 -5.92 13.14 3.74
N ILE A 284 -4.64 13.49 3.90
CA ILE A 284 -3.79 12.91 4.95
C ILE A 284 -4.46 13.10 6.30
N ASN A 285 -4.73 12.00 6.98
CA ASN A 285 -5.38 11.99 8.28
C ASN A 285 -4.81 10.86 9.15
N CYS A 286 -5.08 10.95 10.45
CA CYS A 286 -4.72 9.93 11.42
C CYS A 286 -5.68 10.01 12.60
N VAL A 287 -6.18 8.88 13.05
CA VAL A 287 -6.90 8.76 14.33
C VAL A 287 -6.04 7.95 15.28
N ALA A 288 -5.87 8.45 16.51
CA ALA A 288 -5.13 7.75 17.54
C ALA A 288 -5.96 7.65 18.82
N GLN A 289 -5.92 6.51 19.47
CA GLN A 289 -6.55 6.27 20.75
C GLN A 289 -5.55 5.69 21.73
N VAL A 290 -5.47 6.29 22.92
CA VAL A 290 -4.73 5.75 24.07
C VAL A 290 -5.75 5.22 25.08
N LYS A 291 -5.73 3.91 25.33
CA LYS A 291 -6.65 3.26 26.28
C LYS A 291 -5.97 2.10 26.98
N ALA A 292 -6.05 2.08 28.31
CA ALA A 292 -5.49 1.01 29.14
C ALA A 292 -4.04 0.66 28.82
N GLY A 293 -3.18 1.69 28.63
CA GLY A 293 -1.75 1.52 28.32
C GLY A 293 -1.45 1.04 26.90
N LYS A 294 -2.49 0.95 26.03
CA LYS A 294 -2.33 0.59 24.62
C LYS A 294 -2.62 1.78 23.73
N VAL A 295 -1.78 1.98 22.73
CA VAL A 295 -2.00 2.95 21.66
C VAL A 295 -2.50 2.23 20.41
N THR A 296 -3.63 2.68 19.89
CA THR A 296 -4.17 2.22 18.60
C THR A 296 -4.18 3.40 17.63
N VAL A 297 -3.66 3.19 16.43
CA VAL A 297 -3.58 4.22 15.38
C VAL A 297 -4.25 3.69 14.12
N TRP A 298 -5.13 4.50 13.52
CA TRP A 298 -5.73 4.29 12.21
C TRP A 298 -5.21 5.37 11.26
N ASN A 299 -4.52 4.95 10.24
CA ASN A 299 -4.00 5.85 9.20
C ASN A 299 -3.81 5.11 7.88
N SER A 300 -3.92 5.82 6.78
CA SER A 300 -3.57 5.32 5.46
C SER A 300 -2.07 5.47 5.24
N THR A 301 -1.35 4.36 5.03
CA THR A 301 0.10 4.36 4.85
C THR A 301 0.57 3.22 3.97
N GLN A 302 1.62 3.46 3.18
CA GLN A 302 2.34 2.43 2.44
C GLN A 302 3.37 1.68 3.28
N VAL A 303 3.67 2.16 4.50
CA VAL A 303 4.71 1.59 5.36
C VAL A 303 4.18 1.41 6.79
N PRO A 304 3.30 0.42 7.03
CA PRO A 304 2.70 0.18 8.35
C PRO A 304 3.72 -0.04 9.46
N SER A 305 4.80 -0.77 9.17
CA SER A 305 5.88 -1.00 10.15
C SER A 305 6.53 0.29 10.62
N PHE A 306 6.79 1.23 9.71
CA PHE A 306 7.37 2.53 10.06
C PHE A 306 6.40 3.41 10.84
N ALA A 307 5.12 3.44 10.43
CA ALA A 307 4.08 4.15 11.15
C ALA A 307 3.96 3.65 12.60
N ARG A 308 3.96 2.32 12.80
CA ARG A 308 3.96 1.71 14.14
C ARG A 308 5.19 2.08 14.96
N GLN A 309 6.38 2.03 14.37
CA GLN A 309 7.63 2.43 15.06
C GLN A 309 7.63 3.90 15.47
N LYS A 310 7.09 4.78 14.62
CA LYS A 310 6.98 6.21 14.93
C LYS A 310 5.97 6.47 16.03
N ALA A 311 4.79 5.86 15.97
CA ALA A 311 3.78 5.97 17.02
C ALA A 311 4.26 5.42 18.38
N ALA A 312 5.11 4.40 18.40
CA ALA A 312 5.66 3.84 19.63
C ALA A 312 6.77 4.69 20.28
N LYS A 313 7.26 5.72 19.60
CA LYS A 313 8.30 6.63 20.14
C LYS A 313 7.74 7.89 20.83
N VAL A 314 6.43 8.10 20.72
CA VAL A 314 5.70 9.20 21.36
C VAL A 314 5.10 8.74 22.66
#